data_d6d6f48b7504d479e8bf002176155fc4
#
_entry.id   d6d6f48b7504d479e8bf002176155fc4
#
_cell.length_a   1.000
_cell.length_b   1.000
_cell.length_c   1.000
_cell.angle_alpha   90.00
_cell.angle_beta   90.00
_cell.angle_gamma   90.00
#
_symmetry.space_group_name_H-M   'P 1'
#
loop_
_entity.id
_entity.type
_entity.pdbx_description
1 polymer ?
#
loop_
_entity_poly.entity_id
_entity_poly.type
_entity_poly.pdbx_seq_one_letter_code
_entity_poly.pdbx_strand_id
1 'polypeptide(L)'
;RQSIICKKWLSKFEYLPDAFVVEGPMAGGHIGFKSEQIDDPQFSLENLLKDVKAALLPFEAQKGNKIPVIVAGGIFTGADIYKYLRMGASGVQMGTRFVATHECDADPAFKQAYLDANEEDMVIIKSPVGMPGRAVRNLFLDAVADGVKKPFRCPYHCLKTCTAEESPYCIALALGNARKGKLKAGFAFAGKNAYRIDKIVSVKELIQSLLAEYKSARALMVATSTTASEPT
;
A
#
# COMPACT_ATOMS: atom_id res chain seq x y z
N ARG A 1 -14.49 11.73 0.02
CA ARG A 1 -13.35 12.51 -0.54
C ARG A 1 -13.38 12.54 -2.07
N GLN A 2 -13.61 11.41 -2.75
CA GLN A 2 -13.63 11.30 -4.23
C GLN A 2 -14.69 12.20 -4.86
N SER A 3 -15.92 12.21 -4.33
CA SER A 3 -16.98 13.12 -4.80
C SER A 3 -16.59 14.60 -4.69
N ILE A 4 -15.85 14.97 -3.63
CA ILE A 4 -15.36 16.35 -3.47
C ILE A 4 -14.31 16.68 -4.52
N ILE A 5 -13.40 15.74 -4.82
CA ILE A 5 -12.38 15.92 -5.87
C ILE A 5 -13.07 16.08 -7.22
N CYS A 6 -13.99 15.18 -7.59
CA CYS A 6 -14.72 15.26 -8.84
C CYS A 6 -15.49 16.58 -8.96
N LYS A 7 -16.24 17.00 -7.93
CA LYS A 7 -16.95 18.28 -7.91
C LYS A 7 -16.03 19.47 -8.14
N LYS A 8 -14.91 19.54 -7.41
CA LYS A 8 -13.95 20.64 -7.52
C LYS A 8 -13.29 20.70 -8.89
N TRP A 9 -12.88 19.56 -9.44
CA TRP A 9 -12.23 19.51 -10.73
C TRP A 9 -13.21 19.85 -11.86
N LEU A 10 -14.42 19.31 -11.79
CA LEU A 10 -15.46 19.57 -12.77
C LEU A 10 -15.87 21.05 -12.80
N SER A 11 -16.05 21.68 -11.60
CA SER A 11 -16.44 23.08 -11.50
C SER A 11 -15.33 24.06 -11.89
N LYS A 12 -14.05 23.69 -11.69
CA LYS A 12 -12.91 24.59 -11.90
C LYS A 12 -12.24 24.40 -13.26
N PHE A 13 -12.21 23.17 -13.75
CA PHE A 13 -11.45 22.78 -14.94
C PHE A 13 -12.29 22.10 -16.02
N GLU A 14 -13.59 21.89 -15.80
CA GLU A 14 -14.49 21.11 -16.66
C GLU A 14 -13.97 19.70 -16.97
N TYR A 15 -13.14 19.17 -16.08
CA TYR A 15 -12.41 17.92 -16.23
C TYR A 15 -12.67 16.97 -15.05
N LEU A 16 -12.67 15.68 -15.31
CA LEU A 16 -12.70 14.63 -14.28
C LEU A 16 -11.35 13.92 -14.23
N PRO A 17 -10.93 13.40 -13.06
CA PRO A 17 -9.75 12.55 -12.98
C PRO A 17 -9.84 11.37 -13.94
N ASP A 18 -8.71 11.00 -14.57
CA ASP A 18 -8.62 9.87 -15.49
C ASP A 18 -8.81 8.53 -14.80
N ALA A 19 -8.40 8.42 -13.53
CA ALA A 19 -8.57 7.25 -12.68
C ALA A 19 -8.46 7.63 -11.20
N PHE A 20 -8.90 6.73 -10.32
CA PHE A 20 -8.63 6.78 -8.88
C PHE A 20 -7.83 5.57 -8.44
N VAL A 21 -6.78 5.82 -7.65
CA VAL A 21 -6.12 4.78 -6.86
C VAL A 21 -6.69 4.84 -5.45
N VAL A 22 -7.27 3.73 -4.99
CA VAL A 22 -7.84 3.57 -3.65
C VAL A 22 -6.91 2.69 -2.83
N GLU A 23 -6.29 3.29 -1.84
CA GLU A 23 -5.37 2.59 -0.96
C GLU A 23 -6.07 2.19 0.33
N GLY A 24 -6.00 0.90 0.69
CA GLY A 24 -6.55 0.35 1.91
C GLY A 24 -5.59 0.41 3.10
N PRO A 25 -6.08 0.12 4.31
CA PRO A 25 -5.30 0.22 5.55
C PRO A 25 -4.17 -0.80 5.68
N MET A 26 -4.12 -1.83 4.82
CA MET A 26 -3.02 -2.79 4.76
C MET A 26 -1.80 -2.31 3.95
N ALA A 27 -1.83 -1.08 3.45
CA ALA A 27 -0.72 -0.48 2.73
C ALA A 27 0.53 -0.31 3.60
N GLY A 28 1.67 -0.23 2.95
CA GLY A 28 2.96 0.17 3.54
C GLY A 28 3.20 1.66 3.41
N GLY A 29 4.13 2.18 4.19
CA GLY A 29 4.40 3.62 4.20
C GLY A 29 3.39 4.39 5.02
N HIS A 30 3.23 5.69 4.72
CA HIS A 30 2.26 6.53 5.39
C HIS A 30 0.84 6.12 5.00
N ILE A 31 0.01 5.90 6.00
CA ILE A 31 -1.36 5.41 5.84
C ILE A 31 -2.34 6.57 5.99
N GLY A 32 -3.22 6.74 5.00
CA GLY A 32 -4.20 7.82 4.95
C GLY A 32 -5.41 7.65 5.89
N PHE A 33 -5.29 6.82 6.92
CA PHE A 33 -6.28 6.51 7.94
C PHE A 33 -5.82 6.98 9.30
N LYS A 34 -6.75 7.19 10.22
CA LYS A 34 -6.42 7.34 11.63
C LYS A 34 -6.04 5.98 12.22
N SER A 35 -5.28 5.97 13.32
CA SER A 35 -4.79 4.71 13.92
C SER A 35 -5.93 3.75 14.27
N GLU A 36 -7.04 4.25 14.80
CA GLU A 36 -8.23 3.46 15.16
C GLU A 36 -9.00 2.89 13.96
N GLN A 37 -8.75 3.40 12.75
CA GLN A 37 -9.38 2.95 11.51
C GLN A 37 -8.60 1.84 10.79
N ILE A 38 -7.34 1.61 11.18
CA ILE A 38 -6.44 0.69 10.47
C ILE A 38 -6.93 -0.75 10.57
N ASP A 39 -7.45 -1.13 11.73
CA ASP A 39 -7.94 -2.49 12.00
C ASP A 39 -9.48 -2.58 12.01
N ASP A 40 -10.18 -1.47 11.69
CA ASP A 40 -11.64 -1.44 11.60
C ASP A 40 -12.10 -2.04 10.26
N PRO A 41 -12.91 -3.14 10.29
CA PRO A 41 -13.41 -3.78 9.07
C PRO A 41 -14.21 -2.86 8.14
N GLN A 42 -14.78 -1.77 8.66
CA GLN A 42 -15.51 -0.79 7.84
C GLN A 42 -14.59 -0.12 6.81
N PHE A 43 -13.29 0.01 7.14
CA PHE A 43 -12.28 0.57 6.25
C PHE A 43 -11.55 -0.49 5.42
N SER A 44 -12.07 -1.72 5.36
CA SER A 44 -11.49 -2.75 4.48
C SER A 44 -11.42 -2.25 3.03
N LEU A 45 -10.43 -2.72 2.27
CA LEU A 45 -10.25 -2.33 0.87
C LEU A 45 -11.48 -2.68 0.02
N GLU A 46 -12.18 -3.75 0.37
CA GLU A 46 -13.44 -4.18 -0.24
C GLU A 46 -14.55 -3.13 -0.08
N ASN A 47 -14.74 -2.63 1.13
CA ASN A 47 -15.74 -1.60 1.41
C ASN A 47 -15.37 -0.28 0.76
N LEU A 48 -14.09 0.10 0.83
CA LEU A 48 -13.58 1.31 0.18
C LEU A 48 -13.78 1.26 -1.34
N LEU A 49 -13.54 0.12 -1.99
CA LEU A 49 -13.79 -0.04 -3.42
C LEU A 49 -15.28 0.16 -3.76
N LYS A 50 -16.19 -0.46 -3.00
CA LYS A 50 -17.64 -0.30 -3.18
C LYS A 50 -18.06 1.15 -3.04
N ASP A 51 -17.63 1.81 -1.97
CA ASP A 51 -17.97 3.20 -1.66
C ASP A 51 -17.47 4.17 -2.71
N VAL A 52 -16.22 3.97 -3.18
CA VAL A 52 -15.64 4.83 -4.22
C VAL A 52 -16.39 4.65 -5.54
N LYS A 53 -16.68 3.42 -5.95
CA LYS A 53 -17.45 3.15 -7.15
C LYS A 53 -18.84 3.80 -7.08
N ALA A 54 -19.57 3.62 -5.97
CA ALA A 54 -20.86 4.27 -5.77
C ALA A 54 -20.78 5.80 -5.84
N ALA A 55 -19.74 6.38 -5.23
CA ALA A 55 -19.51 7.83 -5.26
C ALA A 55 -19.17 8.40 -6.63
N LEU A 56 -18.66 7.58 -7.56
CA LEU A 56 -18.32 8.00 -8.93
C LEU A 56 -19.48 7.92 -9.92
N LEU A 57 -20.49 7.07 -9.67
CA LEU A 57 -21.62 6.87 -10.59
C LEU A 57 -22.28 8.15 -11.13
N PRO A 58 -22.58 9.18 -10.31
CA PRO A 58 -23.20 10.40 -10.83
C PRO A 58 -22.32 11.17 -11.82
N PHE A 59 -21.01 11.13 -11.64
CA PHE A 59 -20.03 11.82 -12.50
C PHE A 59 -19.81 11.04 -13.80
N GLU A 60 -19.77 9.72 -13.73
CA GLU A 60 -19.70 8.84 -14.89
C GLU A 60 -20.93 9.01 -15.79
N ALA A 61 -22.14 9.06 -15.19
CA ALA A 61 -23.38 9.30 -15.91
C ALA A 61 -23.39 10.68 -16.59
N GLN A 62 -22.89 11.72 -15.92
CA GLN A 62 -22.82 13.08 -16.46
C GLN A 62 -21.87 13.20 -17.66
N LYS A 63 -20.75 12.48 -17.66
CA LYS A 63 -19.71 12.57 -18.69
C LYS A 63 -19.79 11.46 -19.75
N GLY A 64 -20.62 10.43 -19.54
CA GLY A 64 -20.75 9.29 -20.45
C GLY A 64 -19.58 8.32 -20.45
N ASN A 65 -18.59 8.50 -19.54
CA ASN A 65 -17.38 7.69 -19.45
C ASN A 65 -17.20 7.11 -18.05
N LYS A 66 -16.76 5.86 -17.96
CA LYS A 66 -16.35 5.24 -16.70
C LYS A 66 -15.02 5.81 -16.23
N ILE A 67 -14.89 5.98 -14.92
CA ILE A 67 -13.65 6.38 -14.25
C ILE A 67 -13.03 5.12 -13.65
N PRO A 68 -11.88 4.64 -14.16
CA PRO A 68 -11.20 3.47 -13.63
C PRO A 68 -10.86 3.62 -12.15
N VAL A 69 -11.11 2.56 -11.38
CA VAL A 69 -10.70 2.48 -9.96
C VAL A 69 -9.67 1.37 -9.82
N ILE A 70 -8.47 1.76 -9.41
CA ILE A 70 -7.34 0.89 -9.11
C ILE A 70 -7.26 0.72 -7.60
N VAL A 71 -7.07 -0.49 -7.11
CA VAL A 71 -6.96 -0.76 -5.68
C VAL A 71 -5.52 -1.06 -5.27
N ALA A 72 -5.13 -0.62 -4.08
CA ALA A 72 -3.80 -0.76 -3.51
C ALA A 72 -3.87 -1.10 -2.01
N GLY A 73 -2.79 -1.67 -1.48
CA GLY A 73 -2.66 -1.99 -0.05
C GLY A 73 -3.20 -3.37 0.32
N GLY A 74 -2.29 -4.27 0.69
CA GLY A 74 -2.60 -5.63 1.10
C GLY A 74 -2.70 -6.66 -0.02
N ILE A 75 -2.62 -6.26 -1.28
CA ILE A 75 -2.65 -7.18 -2.41
C ILE A 75 -1.30 -7.88 -2.52
N PHE A 76 -1.31 -9.21 -2.49
CA PHE A 76 -0.09 -10.01 -2.42
C PHE A 76 -0.04 -11.15 -3.44
N THR A 77 -1.16 -11.78 -3.73
CA THR A 77 -1.28 -12.96 -4.61
C THR A 77 -2.04 -12.66 -5.90
N GLY A 78 -1.92 -13.54 -6.88
CA GLY A 78 -2.78 -13.52 -8.06
C GLY A 78 -4.26 -13.76 -7.74
N ALA A 79 -4.55 -14.48 -6.66
CA ALA A 79 -5.92 -14.66 -6.16
C ALA A 79 -6.50 -13.33 -5.62
N ASP A 80 -5.70 -12.52 -4.93
CA ASP A 80 -6.12 -11.18 -4.50
C ASP A 80 -6.43 -10.30 -5.71
N ILE A 81 -5.58 -10.34 -6.75
CA ILE A 81 -5.82 -9.62 -8.01
C ILE A 81 -7.16 -10.05 -8.61
N TYR A 82 -7.41 -11.35 -8.72
CA TYR A 82 -8.67 -11.88 -9.24
C TYR A 82 -9.87 -11.42 -8.43
N LYS A 83 -9.79 -11.48 -7.10
CA LYS A 83 -10.82 -11.02 -6.18
C LYS A 83 -11.24 -9.58 -6.46
N TYR A 84 -10.30 -8.66 -6.49
CA TYR A 84 -10.61 -7.24 -6.66
C TYR A 84 -11.09 -6.89 -8.08
N LEU A 85 -10.55 -7.53 -9.12
CA LEU A 85 -11.07 -7.37 -10.47
C LEU A 85 -12.53 -7.88 -10.58
N ARG A 86 -12.86 -8.99 -9.93
CA ARG A 86 -14.24 -9.49 -9.82
C ARG A 86 -15.17 -8.53 -9.09
N MET A 87 -14.69 -7.81 -8.09
CA MET A 87 -15.43 -6.76 -7.39
C MET A 87 -15.57 -5.48 -8.23
N GLY A 88 -14.96 -5.46 -9.42
CA GLY A 88 -15.07 -4.38 -10.39
C GLY A 88 -14.02 -3.28 -10.23
N ALA A 89 -12.87 -3.58 -9.63
CA ALA A 89 -11.68 -2.78 -9.81
C ALA A 89 -11.19 -2.87 -11.26
N SER A 90 -10.64 -1.80 -11.78
CA SER A 90 -10.05 -1.75 -13.13
C SER A 90 -8.60 -2.24 -13.16
N GLY A 91 -7.96 -2.33 -12.00
CA GLY A 91 -6.59 -2.77 -11.83
C GLY A 91 -6.18 -2.83 -10.37
N VAL A 92 -4.93 -3.25 -10.13
CA VAL A 92 -4.32 -3.29 -8.81
C VAL A 92 -2.96 -2.60 -8.83
N GLN A 93 -2.56 -2.01 -7.71
CA GLN A 93 -1.23 -1.47 -7.48
C GLN A 93 -0.55 -2.29 -6.38
N MET A 94 0.66 -2.76 -6.65
CA MET A 94 1.46 -3.56 -5.73
C MET A 94 2.86 -2.95 -5.60
N GLY A 95 3.37 -2.83 -4.38
CA GLY A 95 4.73 -2.33 -4.12
C GLY A 95 5.60 -3.37 -3.41
N THR A 96 5.13 -3.86 -2.27
CA THR A 96 5.90 -4.70 -1.34
C THR A 96 6.55 -5.93 -2.00
N ARG A 97 5.83 -6.66 -2.86
CA ARG A 97 6.36 -7.83 -3.59
C ARG A 97 7.54 -7.47 -4.52
N PHE A 98 7.51 -6.26 -5.10
CA PHE A 98 8.54 -5.80 -6.04
C PHE A 98 9.81 -5.31 -5.36
N VAL A 99 9.79 -5.07 -4.04
CA VAL A 99 11.01 -4.76 -3.28
C VAL A 99 11.95 -5.97 -3.24
N ALA A 100 11.41 -7.17 -3.04
CA ALA A 100 12.19 -8.41 -3.01
C ALA A 100 12.44 -8.96 -4.42
N THR A 101 12.92 -8.10 -5.32
CA THR A 101 13.31 -8.50 -6.68
C THR A 101 14.76 -8.14 -6.99
N HIS A 102 15.35 -8.84 -7.94
CA HIS A 102 16.72 -8.56 -8.39
C HIS A 102 16.82 -7.16 -9.00
N GLU A 103 15.76 -6.71 -9.69
CA GLU A 103 15.69 -5.42 -10.37
C GLU A 103 15.46 -4.22 -9.45
N CYS A 104 15.01 -4.44 -8.21
CA CYS A 104 14.92 -3.37 -7.22
C CYS A 104 16.33 -2.85 -6.88
N ASP A 105 16.54 -1.55 -7.01
CA ASP A 105 17.82 -0.86 -6.83
C ASP A 105 18.20 -0.58 -5.37
N ALA A 106 17.41 -1.05 -4.40
CA ALA A 106 17.73 -0.96 -2.99
C ALA A 106 18.87 -1.91 -2.62
N ASP A 107 19.64 -1.52 -1.62
CA ASP A 107 20.74 -2.34 -1.07
C ASP A 107 20.25 -3.74 -0.68
N PRO A 108 21.07 -4.79 -0.85
CA PRO A 108 20.72 -6.15 -0.43
C PRO A 108 20.25 -6.25 1.03
N ALA A 109 20.86 -5.51 1.96
CA ALA A 109 20.42 -5.49 3.35
C ALA A 109 19.01 -4.91 3.54
N PHE A 110 18.60 -3.95 2.70
CA PHE A 110 17.22 -3.46 2.69
C PHE A 110 16.24 -4.55 2.28
N LYS A 111 16.55 -5.32 1.23
CA LYS A 111 15.71 -6.43 0.77
C LYS A 111 15.68 -7.57 1.79
N GLN A 112 16.82 -7.85 2.43
CA GLN A 112 16.94 -8.87 3.47
C GLN A 112 16.01 -8.57 4.66
N ALA A 113 15.83 -7.31 5.04
CA ALA A 113 14.89 -6.93 6.10
C ALA A 113 13.44 -7.36 5.84
N TYR A 114 13.04 -7.53 4.58
CA TYR A 114 11.72 -8.05 4.23
C TYR A 114 11.66 -9.58 4.37
N LEU A 115 12.77 -10.28 4.06
CA LEU A 115 12.84 -11.73 4.17
C LEU A 115 12.92 -12.20 5.62
N ASP A 116 13.59 -11.41 6.47
CA ASP A 116 13.78 -11.73 7.88
C ASP A 116 12.56 -11.38 8.74
N ALA A 117 11.62 -10.61 8.20
CA ALA A 117 10.48 -10.10 8.95
C ALA A 117 9.41 -11.18 9.18
N ASN A 118 8.88 -11.22 10.40
CA ASN A 118 7.70 -11.98 10.78
C ASN A 118 6.46 -11.07 10.81
N GLU A 119 5.28 -11.67 11.07
CA GLU A 119 4.03 -10.91 11.11
C GLU A 119 4.02 -9.83 12.19
N GLU A 120 4.60 -10.15 13.37
CA GLU A 120 4.72 -9.23 14.50
C GLU A 120 5.68 -8.06 14.25
N ASP A 121 6.53 -8.18 13.22
CA ASP A 121 7.43 -7.10 12.82
C ASP A 121 6.75 -6.05 11.94
N MET A 122 5.51 -6.29 11.49
CA MET A 122 4.73 -5.32 10.72
C MET A 122 4.06 -4.30 11.64
N VAL A 123 4.83 -3.30 12.07
CA VAL A 123 4.39 -2.32 13.10
C VAL A 123 3.83 -1.04 12.49
N ILE A 124 2.91 -0.42 13.23
CA ILE A 124 2.44 0.94 12.93
C ILE A 124 3.26 1.93 13.74
N ILE A 125 3.90 2.85 13.06
CA ILE A 125 4.70 3.92 13.67
C ILE A 125 3.96 5.25 13.60
N LYS A 126 4.23 6.13 14.56
CA LYS A 126 3.87 7.55 14.49
C LYS A 126 4.99 8.28 13.74
N SER A 127 4.75 8.61 12.49
CA SER A 127 5.73 9.32 11.67
C SER A 127 5.87 10.78 12.08
N PRO A 128 7.08 11.37 11.96
CA PRO A 128 7.30 12.80 12.17
C PRO A 128 6.45 13.71 11.28
N VAL A 129 5.89 13.20 10.20
CA VAL A 129 4.98 13.96 9.31
C VAL A 129 3.53 14.00 9.81
N GLY A 130 3.24 13.45 10.99
CA GLY A 130 1.92 13.49 11.61
C GLY A 130 0.91 12.45 11.12
N MET A 131 1.39 11.44 10.37
CA MET A 131 0.56 10.33 9.89
C MET A 131 1.04 9.00 10.49
N PRO A 132 0.16 8.01 10.74
CA PRO A 132 0.61 6.65 10.98
C PRO A 132 1.30 6.08 9.73
N GLY A 133 2.27 5.20 9.93
CA GLY A 133 2.95 4.52 8.84
C GLY A 133 3.22 3.06 9.19
N ARG A 134 3.16 2.15 8.20
CA ARG A 134 3.50 0.75 8.43
C ARG A 134 4.90 0.47 7.95
N ALA A 135 5.70 -0.11 8.85
CA ALA A 135 7.11 -0.38 8.65
C ALA A 135 7.49 -1.77 9.16
N VAL A 136 8.64 -2.26 8.70
CA VAL A 136 9.33 -3.41 9.31
C VAL A 136 10.02 -2.94 10.58
N ARG A 137 9.69 -3.57 11.71
CA ARG A 137 10.31 -3.32 13.02
C ARG A 137 11.82 -3.55 12.94
N ASN A 138 12.58 -2.69 13.58
CA ASN A 138 14.02 -2.83 13.73
C ASN A 138 14.53 -2.02 14.92
N LEU A 139 15.82 -2.19 15.26
CA LEU A 139 16.45 -1.49 16.37
C LEU A 139 16.37 0.05 16.30
N PHE A 140 16.28 0.63 15.11
CA PHE A 140 16.09 2.07 14.96
C PHE A 140 14.71 2.50 15.45
N LEU A 141 13.65 1.78 15.04
CA LEU A 141 12.27 2.06 15.45
C LEU A 141 12.04 1.76 16.93
N ASP A 142 12.65 0.68 17.46
CA ASP A 142 12.59 0.36 18.89
C ASP A 142 13.20 1.50 19.73
N ALA A 143 14.39 1.97 19.37
CA ALA A 143 15.02 3.09 20.06
C ALA A 143 14.16 4.38 19.99
N VAL A 144 13.52 4.65 18.87
CA VAL A 144 12.59 5.79 18.74
C VAL A 144 11.36 5.61 19.60
N ALA A 145 10.79 4.41 19.68
CA ALA A 145 9.64 4.09 20.54
C ALA A 145 10.01 4.27 22.03
N ASP A 146 11.22 3.94 22.43
CA ASP A 146 11.77 4.16 23.75
C ASP A 146 12.12 5.64 24.04
N GLY A 147 11.78 6.54 23.14
CA GLY A 147 11.98 8.00 23.29
C GLY A 147 13.37 8.51 22.91
N VAL A 148 14.22 7.67 22.32
CA VAL A 148 15.54 8.10 21.85
C VAL A 148 15.38 9.01 20.64
N LYS A 149 15.78 10.28 20.80
CA LYS A 149 15.86 11.22 19.67
C LYS A 149 17.13 10.94 18.84
N LYS A 150 16.96 11.01 17.52
CA LYS A 150 18.06 10.94 16.54
C LYS A 150 18.26 12.33 15.94
N PRO A 151 19.00 13.24 16.62
CA PRO A 151 19.13 14.62 16.19
C PRO A 151 19.70 14.71 14.78
N PHE A 152 19.22 15.68 14.02
CA PHE A 152 19.66 15.91 12.66
C PHE A 152 19.67 17.41 12.36
N ARG A 153 20.58 17.83 11.48
CA ARG A 153 20.48 19.13 10.82
C ARG A 153 19.62 18.95 9.58
N CYS A 154 18.51 19.69 9.50
CA CYS A 154 17.58 19.54 8.38
C CYS A 154 18.19 20.07 7.06
N PRO A 155 18.48 19.21 6.07
CA PRO A 155 19.05 19.66 4.79
C PRO A 155 17.97 19.95 3.75
N TYR A 156 16.70 19.53 4.00
CA TYR A 156 15.68 19.48 2.96
C TYR A 156 14.62 20.58 3.08
N HIS A 157 14.32 21.05 4.31
CA HIS A 157 13.21 21.98 4.58
C HIS A 157 11.93 21.64 3.82
N CYS A 158 11.60 20.32 3.80
CA CYS A 158 10.62 19.74 2.88
C CYS A 158 9.17 19.88 3.34
N LEU A 159 8.92 20.08 4.63
CA LEU A 159 7.57 20.16 5.21
C LEU A 159 7.46 21.37 6.13
N LYS A 160 6.41 22.19 5.94
CA LYS A 160 6.13 23.35 6.80
C LYS A 160 5.82 22.97 8.25
N THR A 161 5.25 21.78 8.46
CA THR A 161 4.85 21.26 9.77
C THR A 161 5.93 20.48 10.49
N CYS A 162 7.11 20.31 9.88
CA CYS A 162 8.22 19.60 10.48
C CYS A 162 9.12 20.60 11.24
N THR A 163 9.17 20.42 12.56
CA THR A 163 10.12 21.13 13.44
C THR A 163 11.26 20.18 13.74
N ALA A 164 12.45 20.49 13.18
CA ALA A 164 13.60 19.58 13.27
C ALA A 164 14.05 19.32 14.72
N GLU A 165 13.92 20.33 15.58
CA GLU A 165 14.30 20.29 17.00
C GLU A 165 13.37 19.39 17.82
N GLU A 166 12.10 19.28 17.42
CA GLU A 166 11.07 18.50 18.11
C GLU A 166 10.94 17.08 17.55
N SER A 167 11.26 16.90 16.27
CA SER A 167 11.11 15.63 15.59
C SER A 167 12.09 14.58 16.12
N PRO A 168 11.65 13.33 16.37
CA PRO A 168 12.52 12.27 16.85
C PRO A 168 13.61 11.89 15.83
N TYR A 169 13.36 12.09 14.55
CA TYR A 169 14.30 11.85 13.44
C TYR A 169 13.78 12.51 12.15
N CYS A 170 14.66 12.68 11.17
CA CYS A 170 14.28 13.11 9.83
C CYS A 170 13.81 11.89 9.01
N ILE A 171 12.53 11.89 8.57
CA ILE A 171 11.96 10.79 7.79
C ILE A 171 12.70 10.58 6.46
N ALA A 172 13.07 11.64 5.75
CA ALA A 172 13.78 11.55 4.48
C ALA A 172 15.18 10.92 4.64
N LEU A 173 15.90 11.30 5.70
CA LEU A 173 17.20 10.71 6.02
C LEU A 173 17.05 9.23 6.43
N ALA A 174 16.07 8.91 7.27
CA ALA A 174 15.85 7.53 7.73
C ALA A 174 15.54 6.60 6.56
N LEU A 175 14.62 6.98 5.66
CA LEU A 175 14.29 6.19 4.49
C LEU A 175 15.46 6.09 3.49
N GLY A 176 16.17 7.20 3.26
CA GLY A 176 17.34 7.22 2.39
C GLY A 176 18.52 6.38 2.93
N ASN A 177 18.70 6.34 4.25
CA ASN A 177 19.68 5.48 4.91
C ASN A 177 19.29 4.00 4.78
N ALA A 178 18.03 3.68 5.04
CA ALA A 178 17.55 2.30 4.92
C ALA A 178 17.72 1.76 3.50
N ARG A 179 17.33 2.54 2.46
CA ARG A 179 17.55 2.15 1.06
C ARG A 179 19.02 1.83 0.74
N LYS A 180 19.97 2.50 1.41
CA LYS A 180 21.42 2.28 1.31
C LYS A 180 21.93 1.17 2.24
N GLY A 181 21.07 0.33 2.79
CA GLY A 181 21.43 -0.75 3.72
C GLY A 181 21.75 -0.32 5.15
N LYS A 182 21.68 0.97 5.48
CA LYS A 182 22.02 1.52 6.80
C LYS A 182 20.84 1.43 7.76
N LEU A 183 20.35 0.21 8.05
CA LEU A 183 19.15 -0.04 8.87
C LEU A 183 19.31 0.36 10.35
N LYS A 184 20.52 0.54 10.87
CA LYS A 184 20.77 1.14 12.19
C LYS A 184 20.47 2.64 12.25
N ALA A 185 20.37 3.30 11.08
CA ALA A 185 20.11 4.73 10.95
C ALA A 185 18.82 5.02 10.16
N GLY A 186 17.96 4.03 10.00
CA GLY A 186 16.70 4.14 9.30
C GLY A 186 15.90 2.83 9.31
N PHE A 187 14.79 2.82 8.61
CA PHE A 187 13.87 1.68 8.56
C PHE A 187 13.17 1.58 7.20
N ALA A 188 12.67 0.39 6.89
CA ALA A 188 11.93 0.11 5.68
C ALA A 188 10.42 0.23 5.91
N PHE A 189 9.72 1.00 5.08
CA PHE A 189 8.27 0.92 4.98
C PHE A 189 7.85 -0.35 4.23
N ALA A 190 6.82 -1.05 4.71
CA ALA A 190 6.33 -2.27 4.09
C ALA A 190 4.82 -2.43 4.29
N GLY A 191 4.12 -3.05 3.35
CA GLY A 191 2.72 -3.43 3.51
C GLY A 191 2.55 -4.57 4.52
N LYS A 192 1.32 -4.73 5.05
CA LYS A 192 1.02 -5.73 6.09
C LYS A 192 1.46 -7.14 5.71
N ASN A 193 1.42 -7.49 4.44
CA ASN A 193 1.78 -8.82 3.93
C ASN A 193 3.28 -9.01 3.63
N ALA A 194 4.17 -8.08 4.02
CA ALA A 194 5.59 -8.17 3.69
C ALA A 194 6.26 -9.42 4.28
N TYR A 195 5.87 -9.82 5.48
CA TYR A 195 6.38 -11.02 6.16
C TYR A 195 6.19 -12.33 5.38
N ARG A 196 5.33 -12.32 4.36
CA ARG A 196 5.08 -13.49 3.50
C ARG A 196 6.09 -13.64 2.36
N ILE A 197 7.04 -12.72 2.26
CA ILE A 197 8.11 -12.78 1.27
C ILE A 197 9.19 -13.74 1.78
N ASP A 198 9.46 -14.81 1.03
CA ASP A 198 10.37 -15.89 1.40
C ASP A 198 11.68 -15.91 0.59
N LYS A 199 11.72 -15.18 -0.54
CA LYS A 199 12.88 -15.15 -1.43
C LYS A 199 12.92 -13.92 -2.32
N ILE A 200 14.12 -13.60 -2.81
CA ILE A 200 14.34 -12.62 -3.88
C ILE A 200 14.23 -13.34 -5.22
N VAL A 201 13.40 -12.82 -6.11
CA VAL A 201 13.15 -13.36 -7.45
C VAL A 201 13.32 -12.28 -8.50
N SER A 202 13.34 -12.63 -9.79
CA SER A 202 13.22 -11.62 -10.84
C SER A 202 11.79 -11.08 -10.95
N VAL A 203 11.62 -9.86 -11.44
CA VAL A 203 10.29 -9.31 -11.78
C VAL A 203 9.54 -10.24 -12.72
N LYS A 204 10.25 -10.85 -13.67
CA LYS A 204 9.67 -11.82 -14.61
C LYS A 204 9.06 -13.02 -13.88
N GLU A 205 9.79 -13.63 -12.96
CA GLU A 205 9.30 -14.77 -12.16
C GLU A 205 8.13 -14.36 -11.27
N LEU A 206 8.21 -13.18 -10.65
CA LEU A 206 7.11 -12.63 -9.85
C LEU A 206 5.83 -12.47 -10.67
N ILE A 207 5.92 -11.85 -11.86
CA ILE A 207 4.77 -11.67 -12.75
C ILE A 207 4.20 -13.03 -13.21
N GLN A 208 5.07 -13.99 -13.55
CA GLN A 208 4.64 -15.34 -13.94
C GLN A 208 3.90 -16.05 -12.82
N SER A 209 4.39 -15.97 -11.57
CA SER A 209 3.72 -16.52 -10.38
C SER A 209 2.35 -15.89 -10.18
N LEU A 210 2.27 -14.56 -10.19
CA LEU A 210 1.01 -13.83 -10.03
C LEU A 210 -0.01 -14.19 -11.12
N LEU A 211 0.43 -14.35 -12.36
CA LEU A 211 -0.44 -14.77 -13.47
C LEU A 211 -0.92 -16.22 -13.31
N ALA A 212 -0.06 -17.13 -12.86
CA ALA A 212 -0.45 -18.52 -12.58
C ALA A 212 -1.49 -18.60 -11.45
N GLU A 213 -1.25 -17.92 -10.35
CA GLU A 213 -2.16 -17.83 -9.21
C GLU A 213 -3.52 -17.22 -9.61
N TYR A 214 -3.49 -16.15 -10.43
CA TYR A 214 -4.70 -15.52 -10.96
C TYR A 214 -5.52 -16.50 -11.81
N LYS A 215 -4.87 -17.23 -12.72
CA LYS A 215 -5.53 -18.23 -13.58
C LYS A 215 -6.15 -19.36 -12.75
N SER A 216 -5.43 -19.84 -11.73
CA SER A 216 -5.93 -20.88 -10.81
C SER A 216 -7.14 -20.40 -10.02
N ALA A 217 -7.11 -19.19 -9.45
CA ALA A 217 -8.25 -18.61 -8.74
C ALA A 217 -9.47 -18.44 -9.65
N ARG A 218 -9.26 -18.01 -10.90
CA ARG A 218 -10.31 -17.89 -11.90
C ARG A 218 -10.95 -19.25 -12.23
N ALA A 219 -10.14 -20.29 -12.43
CA ALA A 219 -10.62 -21.63 -12.77
C ALA A 219 -11.47 -22.25 -11.65
N LEU A 220 -11.01 -22.12 -10.39
CA LEU A 220 -11.75 -22.60 -9.21
C LEU A 220 -13.14 -21.98 -9.11
N MET A 221 -13.26 -20.67 -9.33
CA MET A 221 -14.56 -20.00 -9.26
C MET A 221 -15.50 -20.38 -10.39
N VAL A 222 -15.01 -20.67 -11.58
CA VAL A 222 -15.83 -21.17 -12.69
C VAL A 222 -16.35 -22.56 -12.36
N ALA A 223 -15.52 -23.46 -11.82
CA ALA A 223 -15.93 -24.81 -11.43
C ALA A 223 -17.03 -24.80 -10.36
N THR A 224 -16.89 -23.94 -9.31
CA THR A 224 -17.89 -23.83 -8.25
C THR A 224 -19.22 -23.23 -8.71
N SER A 225 -19.21 -22.36 -9.73
CA SER A 225 -20.46 -21.80 -10.28
C SER A 225 -21.20 -22.80 -11.17
N THR A 226 -20.51 -23.77 -11.79
CA THR A 226 -21.12 -24.79 -12.64
C THR A 226 -21.81 -25.90 -11.81
N THR A 227 -21.24 -26.26 -10.65
CA THR A 227 -21.81 -27.27 -9.74
C THR A 227 -23.04 -26.75 -8.96
N ALA A 228 -23.22 -25.45 -8.84
CA ALA A 228 -24.36 -24.84 -8.16
C ALA A 228 -25.60 -24.69 -9.06
N SER A 229 -25.52 -25.04 -10.35
CA SER A 229 -26.59 -24.90 -11.34
C SER A 229 -27.22 -26.21 -11.79
N GLU A 230 -26.90 -27.36 -11.18
CA GLU A 230 -27.63 -28.61 -11.40
C GLU A 230 -28.84 -28.70 -10.43
N PRO A 231 -30.08 -28.53 -10.91
CA PRO A 231 -31.28 -28.79 -10.09
C PRO A 231 -31.46 -30.29 -9.94
N THR A 232 -31.57 -30.74 -8.69
CA THR A 232 -32.09 -32.08 -8.33
C THR A 232 -33.56 -32.22 -8.69
#